data_0bd09c882d30c53f526ac6d174920c51
#
_entry.id   0bd09c882d30c53f526ac6d174920c51
#
_cell.length_a   1.000
_cell.length_b   1.000
_cell.length_c   1.000
_cell.angle_alpha   90.00
_cell.angle_beta   90.00
_cell.angle_gamma   90.00
#
_symmetry.space_group_name_H-M   'P 1'
#
loop_
_entity.id
_entity.type
_entity.pdbx_description
1 polymer ?
#
loop_
_entity_poly.entity_id
_entity_poly.type
_entity_poly.pdbx_seq_one_letter_code
_entity_poly.pdbx_strand_id
1 'polypeptide(L)'
;MTSLKPLLLCCSLLLGGCASLSSNSIDTSPQASLVATCHIAVKQQIDALALPLINSHRTPGLVVALLHNGQRQVFSYGFTDTDRLIPVSGDTLFAVGSVTKGFTAESAALLVAQGKLKWSSTLRETIGKEVPLSADAGQITLLQLATHTSGLPRQMTTLHMLSRLSDYLFTGHPFYDELDRGEFLDYLRDFRRPAYREVVYSNLGYSILDYVITRQSGETPQTIASQQIIAPLGMTHTGYQPEILPGYASRARGHAGDQPKFVRRGEQVPDWHFTGYMVGAASLWSSANDLLSYLAAHMNGSGNASLESAFKDATTVRFRQPDYDSSALAWLSNDFNGQSILYQSGFIGGFASYIGMDIRHKTAIVVLQNSFNWDNNIGHRMLLRLASSDDRQQACKP
;
A
#
# COMPACT_ATOMS: atom_id res chain seq x y z
N MET A 1 18.97 -5.68 -43.85
CA MET A 1 18.00 -6.44 -43.05
C MET A 1 18.75 -7.06 -41.88
N THR A 2 19.00 -6.32 -40.83
CA THR A 2 19.73 -6.75 -39.63
C THR A 2 18.74 -6.75 -38.47
N SER A 3 18.62 -7.92 -37.83
CA SER A 3 17.58 -8.29 -36.87
C SER A 3 17.68 -7.52 -35.54
N LEU A 4 16.60 -6.83 -35.20
CA LEU A 4 16.37 -6.15 -33.90
C LEU A 4 15.90 -7.10 -32.79
N LYS A 5 16.41 -8.31 -32.68
CA LYS A 5 15.90 -9.31 -31.72
C LYS A 5 16.50 -9.33 -30.30
N PRO A 6 17.58 -8.64 -29.91
CA PRO A 6 18.05 -8.75 -28.54
C PRO A 6 17.47 -7.75 -27.54
N LEU A 7 16.73 -6.70 -28.00
CA LEU A 7 16.25 -5.67 -27.07
C LEU A 7 14.93 -6.00 -26.34
N LEU A 8 14.15 -6.93 -26.91
CA LEU A 8 12.87 -7.36 -26.31
C LEU A 8 13.03 -8.32 -25.10
N LEU A 9 14.18 -8.99 -24.99
CA LEU A 9 14.41 -9.98 -23.91
C LEU A 9 14.75 -9.32 -22.56
N CYS A 10 15.30 -8.10 -22.55
CA CYS A 10 15.56 -7.37 -21.30
C CYS A 10 14.31 -6.78 -20.65
N CYS A 11 13.29 -6.42 -21.44
CA CYS A 11 12.05 -5.86 -20.90
C CYS A 11 11.16 -6.90 -20.18
N SER A 12 11.20 -8.17 -20.61
CA SER A 12 10.41 -9.24 -19.97
C SER A 12 10.93 -9.63 -18.58
N LEU A 13 12.23 -9.47 -18.32
CA LEU A 13 12.83 -9.73 -16.99
C LEU A 13 12.55 -8.63 -15.95
N LEU A 14 12.28 -7.41 -16.41
CA LEU A 14 11.97 -6.27 -15.52
C LEU A 14 10.48 -6.21 -15.11
N LEU A 15 9.59 -6.79 -15.91
CA LEU A 15 8.14 -6.79 -15.66
C LEU A 15 7.69 -8.04 -14.88
N GLY A 16 8.44 -9.14 -14.93
CA GLY A 16 8.11 -10.39 -14.23
C GLY A 16 8.30 -10.35 -12.72
N GLY A 17 9.11 -9.43 -12.20
CA GLY A 17 9.42 -9.34 -10.77
C GLY A 17 8.30 -8.74 -9.89
N CYS A 18 7.26 -8.17 -10.51
CA CYS A 18 6.17 -7.52 -9.76
C CYS A 18 4.87 -8.31 -9.72
N ALA A 19 4.73 -9.37 -10.52
CA ALA A 19 3.52 -10.20 -10.52
C ALA A 19 3.50 -11.24 -9.39
N SER A 20 4.65 -11.50 -8.75
CA SER A 20 4.78 -12.53 -7.73
C SER A 20 4.79 -12.04 -6.28
N LEU A 21 4.30 -10.82 -6.01
CA LEU A 21 4.18 -10.34 -4.62
C LEU A 21 3.14 -11.11 -3.81
N SER A 22 2.23 -11.83 -4.46
CA SER A 22 1.20 -12.61 -3.79
C SER A 22 1.62 -14.02 -3.43
N SER A 23 2.58 -14.65 -4.11
CA SER A 23 2.76 -16.09 -3.94
C SER A 23 4.08 -16.56 -3.32
N ASN A 24 5.13 -15.72 -3.26
CA ASN A 24 6.46 -16.25 -2.90
C ASN A 24 7.15 -15.61 -1.70
N SER A 25 6.54 -14.64 -1.02
CA SER A 25 7.21 -14.00 0.13
C SER A 25 6.59 -14.33 1.49
N ILE A 26 5.44 -14.99 1.51
CA ILE A 26 4.92 -15.52 2.77
C ILE A 26 5.50 -16.91 2.91
N ASP A 27 6.58 -17.04 3.69
CA ASP A 27 7.04 -18.34 4.15
C ASP A 27 5.96 -18.92 5.08
N THR A 28 5.01 -19.60 4.48
CA THR A 28 3.94 -20.33 5.14
C THR A 28 4.39 -21.74 5.51
N SER A 29 5.70 -22.05 5.41
CA SER A 29 6.18 -23.38 5.79
C SER A 29 5.77 -23.67 7.25
N PRO A 30 5.02 -24.75 7.49
CA PRO A 30 4.61 -25.17 8.84
C PRO A 30 5.80 -25.50 9.73
N GLN A 31 6.99 -25.62 9.18
CA GLN A 31 8.22 -25.95 9.85
C GLN A 31 8.97 -24.79 10.48
N ALA A 32 8.54 -23.52 10.28
CA ALA A 32 9.01 -22.46 11.15
C ALA A 32 8.39 -22.65 12.55
N SER A 33 8.74 -23.76 13.15
CA SER A 33 8.59 -24.09 14.58
C SER A 33 7.23 -23.75 15.20
N LEU A 34 6.21 -24.56 14.91
CA LEU A 34 5.07 -24.82 15.80
C LEU A 34 5.50 -25.59 17.08
N VAL A 35 6.79 -25.65 17.37
CA VAL A 35 7.29 -26.22 18.61
C VAL A 35 7.00 -25.24 19.73
N ALA A 36 6.01 -25.61 20.52
CA ALA A 36 5.72 -25.24 21.90
C ALA A 36 6.74 -24.32 22.59
N THR A 37 6.61 -23.03 22.39
CA THR A 37 7.11 -22.02 23.31
C THR A 37 5.94 -21.18 23.76
N CYS A 38 5.26 -21.66 24.77
CA CYS A 38 4.05 -21.08 25.33
C CYS A 38 4.19 -19.65 25.89
N HIS A 39 5.27 -18.93 25.76
CA HIS A 39 5.40 -17.55 26.29
C HIS A 39 6.61 -16.79 25.74
N ILE A 40 6.89 -16.84 24.44
CA ILE A 40 7.83 -15.85 23.91
C ILE A 40 7.13 -14.48 23.95
N ALA A 41 7.67 -13.54 24.71
CA ALA A 41 7.15 -12.18 24.77
C ALA A 41 7.04 -11.59 23.35
N VAL A 42 5.98 -10.83 23.07
CA VAL A 42 5.74 -10.18 21.77
C VAL A 42 6.98 -9.46 21.25
N LYS A 43 7.68 -8.75 22.15
CA LYS A 43 8.93 -8.07 21.81
C LYS A 43 9.98 -9.02 21.23
N GLN A 44 10.19 -10.18 21.83
CA GLN A 44 11.19 -11.15 21.34
C GLN A 44 10.84 -11.70 19.96
N GLN A 45 9.53 -11.87 19.67
CA GLN A 45 9.08 -12.30 18.35
C GLN A 45 9.33 -11.23 17.28
N ILE A 46 9.09 -9.95 17.62
CA ILE A 46 9.37 -8.82 16.74
C ILE A 46 10.87 -8.63 16.57
N ASP A 47 11.67 -8.70 17.66
CA ASP A 47 13.13 -8.61 17.61
C ASP A 47 13.73 -9.69 16.70
N ALA A 48 13.22 -10.91 16.74
CA ALA A 48 13.68 -12.00 15.90
C ALA A 48 13.45 -11.75 14.40
N LEU A 49 12.48 -10.90 14.02
CA LEU A 49 12.19 -10.53 12.65
C LEU A 49 12.87 -9.22 12.23
N ALA A 50 12.96 -8.24 13.14
CA ALA A 50 13.46 -6.90 12.84
C ALA A 50 14.99 -6.80 12.93
N LEU A 51 15.62 -7.36 13.98
CA LEU A 51 17.06 -7.23 14.21
C LEU A 51 17.93 -7.80 13.07
N PRO A 52 17.57 -8.89 12.38
CA PRO A 52 18.34 -9.34 11.22
C PRO A 52 18.43 -8.29 10.11
N LEU A 53 17.38 -7.49 9.87
CA LEU A 53 17.38 -6.43 8.86
C LEU A 53 18.27 -5.26 9.26
N ILE A 54 18.25 -4.89 10.53
CA ILE A 54 19.09 -3.81 11.07
C ILE A 54 20.57 -4.24 11.12
N ASN A 55 20.87 -5.41 11.71
CA ASN A 55 22.24 -5.90 11.91
C ASN A 55 22.95 -6.22 10.58
N SER A 56 22.20 -6.60 9.56
CA SER A 56 22.73 -6.81 8.20
C SER A 56 22.82 -5.53 7.37
N HIS A 57 22.51 -4.37 7.95
CA HIS A 57 22.45 -3.08 7.27
C HIS A 57 21.51 -3.05 6.05
N ARG A 58 20.50 -3.91 6.04
CA ARG A 58 19.48 -3.92 4.98
C ARG A 58 18.47 -2.78 5.14
N THR A 59 18.26 -2.32 6.36
CA THR A 59 17.31 -1.26 6.70
C THR A 59 17.96 -0.35 7.75
N PRO A 60 18.19 0.94 7.46
CA PRO A 60 18.74 1.89 8.43
C PRO A 60 17.81 2.13 9.62
N GLY A 61 16.48 2.15 9.39
CA GLY A 61 15.47 2.37 10.43
C GLY A 61 14.18 1.61 10.15
N LEU A 62 13.61 1.06 11.21
CA LEU A 62 12.38 0.26 11.16
C LEU A 62 11.53 0.55 12.41
N VAL A 63 10.23 0.75 12.20
CA VAL A 63 9.25 0.91 13.28
C VAL A 63 8.15 -0.13 13.11
N VAL A 64 7.84 -0.81 14.21
CA VAL A 64 6.68 -1.71 14.32
C VAL A 64 5.73 -1.14 15.37
N ALA A 65 4.49 -0.84 14.98
CA ALA A 65 3.42 -0.50 15.92
C ALA A 65 2.37 -1.61 15.92
N LEU A 66 2.00 -2.08 17.09
CA LEU A 66 1.10 -3.21 17.30
C LEU A 66 -0.05 -2.82 18.23
N LEU A 67 -1.27 -3.17 17.84
CA LEU A 67 -2.43 -3.22 18.73
C LEU A 67 -2.83 -4.68 18.90
N HIS A 68 -2.76 -5.18 20.11
CA HIS A 68 -3.11 -6.56 20.46
C HIS A 68 -3.69 -6.62 21.86
N ASN A 69 -4.80 -7.31 22.04
CA ASN A 69 -5.50 -7.41 23.34
C ASN A 69 -5.80 -6.03 23.97
N GLY A 70 -6.15 -5.03 23.14
CA GLY A 70 -6.44 -3.67 23.56
C GLY A 70 -5.21 -2.82 23.91
N GLN A 71 -4.01 -3.38 23.88
CA GLN A 71 -2.77 -2.69 24.21
C GLN A 71 -2.04 -2.24 22.95
N ARG A 72 -1.58 -0.98 22.96
CA ARG A 72 -0.71 -0.42 21.92
C ARG A 72 0.75 -0.53 22.35
N GLN A 73 1.60 -1.02 21.46
CA GLN A 73 3.04 -1.15 21.67
C GLN A 73 3.77 -0.65 20.44
N VAL A 74 4.88 0.03 20.63
CA VAL A 74 5.75 0.52 19.54
C VAL A 74 7.16 0.03 19.77
N PHE A 75 7.76 -0.53 18.73
CA PHE A 75 9.13 -1.06 18.71
C PHE A 75 9.88 -0.32 17.61
N SER A 76 10.95 0.36 17.99
CA SER A 76 11.75 1.20 17.10
C SER A 76 13.17 0.69 17.02
N TYR A 77 13.73 0.59 15.81
CA TYR A 77 15.06 0.05 15.55
C TYR A 77 15.79 0.96 14.57
N GLY A 78 17.02 1.33 14.89
CA GLY A 78 17.87 2.13 14.01
C GLY A 78 17.47 3.60 13.93
N PHE A 79 17.70 4.22 12.77
CA PHE A 79 17.77 5.67 12.62
C PHE A 79 16.97 6.15 11.40
N THR A 80 16.58 7.44 11.45
CA THR A 80 15.87 8.11 10.34
C THR A 80 16.77 8.28 9.10
N ASP A 81 18.09 8.28 9.32
CA ASP A 81 19.10 8.57 8.31
C ASP A 81 20.40 7.89 8.74
N THR A 82 21.23 7.50 7.80
CA THR A 82 22.55 6.89 8.06
C THR A 82 23.60 7.91 8.51
N ASP A 83 23.40 9.19 8.19
CA ASP A 83 24.38 10.24 8.47
C ASP A 83 24.13 10.96 9.80
N ARG A 84 22.87 11.30 10.09
CA ARG A 84 22.51 12.09 11.28
C ARG A 84 22.21 11.27 12.53
N LEU A 85 22.01 9.97 12.38
CA LEU A 85 21.76 9.01 13.46
C LEU A 85 20.65 9.45 14.45
N ILE A 86 19.58 10.06 13.92
CA ILE A 86 18.40 10.38 14.72
C ILE A 86 17.59 9.10 14.88
N PRO A 87 17.33 8.60 16.10
CA PRO A 87 16.55 7.38 16.28
C PRO A 87 15.15 7.49 15.70
N VAL A 88 14.66 6.44 15.04
CA VAL A 88 13.25 6.39 14.63
C VAL A 88 12.34 6.21 15.84
N SER A 89 11.10 6.69 15.71
CA SER A 89 10.06 6.59 16.75
C SER A 89 8.70 6.26 16.13
N GLY A 90 7.69 6.02 16.95
CA GLY A 90 6.32 5.85 16.51
C GLY A 90 5.74 7.03 15.74
N ASP A 91 6.27 8.24 15.95
CA ASP A 91 5.83 9.49 15.31
C ASP A 91 6.74 9.93 14.16
N THR A 92 7.81 9.17 13.87
CA THR A 92 8.67 9.46 12.72
C THR A 92 7.86 9.34 11.42
N LEU A 93 7.98 10.37 10.55
CA LEU A 93 7.32 10.38 9.25
C LEU A 93 8.03 9.48 8.26
N PHE A 94 7.25 8.66 7.55
CA PHE A 94 7.66 7.83 6.44
C PHE A 94 6.77 8.07 5.23
N ALA A 95 7.31 8.01 4.02
CA ALA A 95 6.49 7.87 2.83
C ALA A 95 5.90 6.45 2.80
N VAL A 96 4.57 6.34 2.74
CA VAL A 96 3.89 5.05 2.90
C VAL A 96 3.44 4.43 1.57
N GLY A 97 3.75 5.09 0.46
CA GLY A 97 3.49 4.57 -0.89
C GLY A 97 2.04 4.13 -1.06
N SER A 98 1.86 2.90 -1.50
CA SER A 98 0.54 2.37 -1.87
C SER A 98 -0.48 2.26 -0.74
N VAL A 99 -0.12 2.44 0.51
CA VAL A 99 -1.09 2.62 1.61
C VAL A 99 -2.00 3.83 1.35
N THR A 100 -1.54 4.80 0.57
CA THR A 100 -2.35 5.92 0.05
C THR A 100 -3.67 5.45 -0.58
N LYS A 101 -3.66 4.30 -1.26
CA LYS A 101 -4.84 3.78 -1.97
C LYS A 101 -6.02 3.49 -1.05
N GLY A 102 -5.77 3.07 0.19
CA GLY A 102 -6.81 2.90 1.20
C GLY A 102 -7.61 4.18 1.40
N PHE A 103 -6.91 5.28 1.63
CA PHE A 103 -7.52 6.60 1.83
C PHE A 103 -8.27 7.10 0.59
N THR A 104 -7.75 6.83 -0.61
CA THR A 104 -8.43 7.17 -1.87
C THR A 104 -9.70 6.33 -2.06
N ALA A 105 -9.65 5.03 -1.80
CA ALA A 105 -10.80 4.13 -1.90
C ALA A 105 -11.90 4.49 -0.88
N GLU A 106 -11.50 4.83 0.33
CA GLU A 106 -12.42 5.24 1.40
C GLU A 106 -13.03 6.62 1.13
N SER A 107 -12.29 7.54 0.50
CA SER A 107 -12.85 8.79 0.00
C SER A 107 -13.95 8.54 -1.04
N ALA A 108 -13.75 7.57 -1.95
CA ALA A 108 -14.81 7.15 -2.87
C ALA A 108 -15.99 6.48 -2.12
N ALA A 109 -15.72 5.64 -1.12
CA ALA A 109 -16.75 4.98 -0.32
C ALA A 109 -17.61 5.99 0.46
N LEU A 110 -17.00 7.04 1.00
CA LEU A 110 -17.74 8.16 1.62
C LEU A 110 -18.67 8.85 0.63
N LEU A 111 -18.19 9.12 -0.60
CA LEU A 111 -19.04 9.71 -1.64
C LEU A 111 -20.16 8.76 -2.10
N VAL A 112 -19.90 7.46 -2.12
CA VAL A 112 -20.93 6.45 -2.40
C VAL A 112 -21.99 6.43 -1.29
N ALA A 113 -21.57 6.45 -0.03
CA ALA A 113 -22.50 6.53 1.11
C ALA A 113 -23.35 7.81 1.09
N GLN A 114 -22.80 8.91 0.57
CA GLN A 114 -23.49 10.20 0.37
C GLN A 114 -24.38 10.23 -0.89
N GLY A 115 -24.40 9.15 -1.69
CA GLY A 115 -25.15 9.09 -2.96
C GLY A 115 -24.56 9.93 -4.10
N LYS A 116 -23.34 10.48 -3.93
CA LYS A 116 -22.63 11.29 -4.94
C LYS A 116 -21.93 10.43 -5.99
N LEU A 117 -21.54 9.20 -5.64
CA LEU A 117 -20.97 8.21 -6.54
C LEU A 117 -21.73 6.89 -6.43
N LYS A 118 -21.54 6.01 -7.43
CA LYS A 118 -22.02 4.62 -7.40
C LYS A 118 -20.88 3.71 -7.83
N TRP A 119 -20.63 2.63 -7.10
CA TRP A 119 -19.61 1.65 -7.48
C TRP A 119 -19.84 1.02 -8.86
N SER A 120 -21.12 0.94 -9.30
CA SER A 120 -21.51 0.44 -10.62
C SER A 120 -21.31 1.44 -11.75
N SER A 121 -21.10 2.72 -11.47
CA SER A 121 -20.88 3.72 -12.51
C SER A 121 -19.63 3.41 -13.32
N THR A 122 -19.76 3.56 -14.62
CA THR A 122 -18.69 3.31 -15.60
C THR A 122 -17.83 4.56 -15.84
N LEU A 123 -16.64 4.37 -16.39
CA LEU A 123 -15.81 5.51 -16.82
C LEU A 123 -16.51 6.36 -17.88
N ARG A 124 -17.29 5.72 -18.78
CA ARG A 124 -18.07 6.48 -19.79
C ARG A 124 -19.09 7.42 -19.14
N GLU A 125 -19.73 6.97 -18.07
CA GLU A 125 -20.72 7.78 -17.34
C GLU A 125 -20.07 8.88 -16.51
N THR A 126 -18.90 8.61 -15.92
CA THR A 126 -18.26 9.52 -14.95
C THR A 126 -17.28 10.50 -15.60
N ILE A 127 -16.57 10.10 -16.65
CA ILE A 127 -15.61 10.97 -17.35
C ILE A 127 -16.29 11.82 -18.43
N GLY A 128 -17.38 11.31 -19.02
CA GLY A 128 -18.13 12.02 -20.04
C GLY A 128 -17.74 11.60 -21.47
N LYS A 129 -18.54 12.10 -22.43
CA LYS A 129 -18.39 11.73 -23.86
C LYS A 129 -17.28 12.48 -24.55
N GLU A 130 -16.87 13.60 -23.99
CA GLU A 130 -15.81 14.47 -24.51
C GLU A 130 -14.42 13.86 -24.42
N VAL A 131 -14.21 12.89 -23.52
CA VAL A 131 -12.95 12.15 -23.40
C VAL A 131 -13.02 10.91 -24.29
N PRO A 132 -12.09 10.75 -25.24
CA PRO A 132 -12.07 9.60 -26.13
C PRO A 132 -11.62 8.34 -25.36
N LEU A 133 -12.59 7.50 -25.01
CA LEU A 133 -12.33 6.19 -24.37
C LEU A 133 -12.59 5.09 -25.40
N SER A 134 -11.79 4.02 -25.37
CA SER A 134 -12.15 2.77 -26.07
C SER A 134 -13.48 2.22 -25.53
N ALA A 135 -14.08 1.26 -26.26
CA ALA A 135 -15.27 0.57 -25.78
C ALA A 135 -14.99 -0.13 -24.43
N ASP A 136 -13.84 -0.81 -24.33
CA ASP A 136 -13.43 -1.56 -23.15
C ASP A 136 -13.16 -0.64 -21.95
N ALA A 137 -12.42 0.46 -22.16
CA ALA A 137 -12.18 1.44 -21.10
C ALA A 137 -13.46 2.07 -20.61
N GLY A 138 -14.37 2.44 -21.53
CA GLY A 138 -15.65 3.04 -21.19
C GLY A 138 -16.55 2.18 -20.31
N GLN A 139 -16.39 0.86 -20.31
CA GLN A 139 -17.15 -0.09 -19.50
C GLN A 139 -16.51 -0.42 -18.14
N ILE A 140 -15.30 0.09 -17.86
CA ILE A 140 -14.69 -0.10 -16.54
C ILE A 140 -15.53 0.62 -15.49
N THR A 141 -15.91 -0.09 -14.42
CA THR A 141 -16.64 0.48 -13.29
C THR A 141 -15.71 1.03 -12.20
N LEU A 142 -16.20 1.94 -11.36
CA LEU A 142 -15.44 2.44 -10.21
C LEU A 142 -15.07 1.30 -9.25
N LEU A 143 -15.96 0.32 -9.07
CA LEU A 143 -15.64 -0.86 -8.27
C LEU A 143 -14.44 -1.62 -8.84
N GLN A 144 -14.39 -1.82 -10.15
CA GLN A 144 -13.28 -2.52 -10.79
C GLN A 144 -11.94 -1.78 -10.66
N LEU A 145 -11.95 -0.45 -10.63
CA LEU A 145 -10.75 0.32 -10.33
C LEU A 145 -10.29 0.10 -8.89
N ALA A 146 -11.21 0.25 -7.93
CA ALA A 146 -10.92 0.16 -6.51
C ALA A 146 -10.53 -1.25 -6.04
N THR A 147 -10.99 -2.30 -6.73
CA THR A 147 -10.70 -3.71 -6.42
C THR A 147 -9.59 -4.32 -7.28
N HIS A 148 -8.92 -3.53 -8.11
CA HIS A 148 -7.88 -4.03 -9.02
C HIS A 148 -8.35 -5.11 -10.02
N THR A 149 -9.64 -5.07 -10.41
CA THR A 149 -10.24 -6.03 -11.36
C THR A 149 -10.63 -5.41 -12.70
N SER A 150 -10.12 -4.21 -12.99
CA SER A 150 -10.39 -3.49 -14.23
C SER A 150 -9.69 -4.06 -15.46
N GLY A 151 -8.64 -4.86 -15.25
CA GLY A 151 -7.74 -5.33 -16.31
C GLY A 151 -6.70 -4.29 -16.76
N LEU A 152 -6.68 -3.12 -16.14
CA LEU A 152 -5.63 -2.12 -16.38
C LEU A 152 -4.28 -2.62 -15.85
N PRO A 153 -3.17 -2.33 -16.54
CA PRO A 153 -1.83 -2.73 -16.09
C PRO A 153 -1.44 -1.97 -14.81
N ARG A 154 -0.36 -2.43 -14.17
CA ARG A 154 0.21 -1.75 -13.01
C ARG A 154 0.49 -0.27 -13.29
N GLN A 155 1.06 0.01 -14.45
CA GLN A 155 1.35 1.35 -14.98
C GLN A 155 1.30 1.34 -16.50
N MET A 156 1.23 2.51 -17.11
CA MET A 156 1.26 2.63 -18.56
C MET A 156 2.57 2.05 -19.13
N THR A 157 2.49 1.44 -20.31
CA THR A 157 3.64 0.85 -21.02
C THR A 157 4.03 1.74 -22.21
N THR A 158 4.18 3.05 -21.97
CA THR A 158 4.64 4.03 -22.96
C THR A 158 6.16 4.07 -23.02
N LEU A 159 6.72 4.54 -24.13
CA LEU A 159 8.17 4.77 -24.26
C LEU A 159 8.69 5.78 -23.22
N HIS A 160 7.89 6.82 -22.93
CA HIS A 160 8.19 7.78 -21.88
C HIS A 160 8.32 7.09 -20.51
N MET A 161 7.32 6.30 -20.11
CA MET A 161 7.36 5.54 -18.86
C MET A 161 8.56 4.59 -18.78
N LEU A 162 8.90 3.90 -19.88
CA LEU A 162 10.06 3.01 -19.93
C LEU A 162 11.38 3.77 -19.77
N SER A 163 11.50 4.94 -20.37
CA SER A 163 12.68 5.82 -20.20
C SER A 163 12.84 6.26 -18.74
N ARG A 164 11.74 6.73 -18.11
CA ARG A 164 11.75 7.17 -16.70
C ARG A 164 12.04 6.00 -15.75
N LEU A 165 11.49 4.82 -16.02
CA LEU A 165 11.81 3.61 -15.24
C LEU A 165 13.28 3.23 -15.37
N SER A 166 13.88 3.38 -16.57
CA SER A 166 15.30 3.16 -16.76
C SER A 166 16.15 4.14 -15.92
N ASP A 167 15.82 5.43 -15.94
CA ASP A 167 16.49 6.43 -15.09
C ASP A 167 16.40 6.05 -13.59
N TYR A 168 15.21 5.71 -13.11
CA TYR A 168 15.00 5.26 -11.74
C TYR A 168 15.94 4.14 -11.32
N LEU A 169 16.17 3.15 -12.17
CA LEU A 169 17.01 1.99 -11.82
C LEU A 169 18.45 2.39 -11.47
N PHE A 170 18.95 3.49 -12.01
CA PHE A 170 20.32 3.99 -11.81
C PHE A 170 20.43 5.14 -10.83
N THR A 171 19.37 5.90 -10.60
CA THR A 171 19.40 7.15 -9.83
C THR A 171 18.50 7.14 -8.60
N GLY A 172 17.44 6.33 -8.60
CA GLY A 172 16.37 6.40 -7.60
C GLY A 172 15.39 7.56 -7.79
N HIS A 173 15.54 8.38 -8.84
CA HIS A 173 14.59 9.46 -9.13
C HIS A 173 13.19 8.94 -9.38
N PRO A 174 12.14 9.71 -9.05
CA PRO A 174 10.76 9.33 -9.33
C PRO A 174 10.54 9.08 -10.82
N PHE A 175 10.01 7.91 -11.18
CA PHE A 175 9.68 7.63 -12.59
C PHE A 175 8.26 8.05 -12.97
N TYR A 176 7.50 8.61 -12.04
CA TYR A 176 6.18 9.19 -12.26
C TYR A 176 6.20 10.72 -12.42
N ASP A 177 7.35 11.36 -12.25
CA ASP A 177 7.52 12.79 -12.51
C ASP A 177 7.25 13.09 -13.99
N GLU A 178 6.69 14.27 -14.26
CA GLU A 178 6.37 14.76 -15.59
C GLU A 178 5.26 13.98 -16.32
N LEU A 179 4.69 12.93 -15.70
CA LEU A 179 3.51 12.27 -16.26
C LEU A 179 2.26 13.07 -15.92
N ASP A 180 1.56 13.49 -16.95
CA ASP A 180 0.36 14.29 -16.78
C ASP A 180 -0.93 13.47 -16.95
N ARG A 181 -2.03 14.14 -16.70
CA ARG A 181 -3.37 13.58 -16.84
C ARG A 181 -3.70 13.22 -18.29
N GLY A 182 -3.16 13.96 -19.26
CA GLY A 182 -3.38 13.70 -20.68
C GLY A 182 -2.86 12.34 -21.09
N GLU A 183 -1.67 11.95 -20.61
CA GLU A 183 -1.06 10.65 -20.97
C GLU A 183 -1.93 9.45 -20.58
N PHE A 184 -2.52 9.44 -19.39
CA PHE A 184 -3.36 8.30 -19.02
C PHE A 184 -4.73 8.32 -19.72
N LEU A 185 -5.27 9.49 -20.02
CA LEU A 185 -6.50 9.59 -20.81
C LEU A 185 -6.26 9.11 -22.24
N ASP A 186 -5.11 9.46 -22.83
CA ASP A 186 -4.70 8.95 -24.14
C ASP A 186 -4.48 7.43 -24.12
N TYR A 187 -3.89 6.90 -23.07
CA TYR A 187 -3.75 5.45 -22.90
C TYR A 187 -5.11 4.73 -22.91
N LEU A 188 -6.14 5.31 -22.29
CA LEU A 188 -7.48 4.74 -22.23
C LEU A 188 -8.19 4.72 -23.60
N ARG A 189 -7.78 5.56 -24.55
CA ARG A 189 -8.32 5.59 -25.91
C ARG A 189 -8.09 4.27 -26.65
N ASP A 190 -6.92 3.66 -26.41
CA ASP A 190 -6.48 2.45 -27.11
C ASP A 190 -6.54 1.19 -26.24
N PHE A 191 -6.95 1.35 -24.99
CA PHE A 191 -7.01 0.22 -24.03
C PHE A 191 -7.90 -0.90 -24.55
N ARG A 192 -7.40 -2.17 -24.42
CA ARG A 192 -8.14 -3.39 -24.64
C ARG A 192 -8.11 -4.24 -23.39
N ARG A 193 -9.28 -4.66 -22.93
CA ARG A 193 -9.39 -5.47 -21.72
C ARG A 193 -8.84 -6.87 -21.97
N PRO A 194 -7.98 -7.42 -21.11
CA PRO A 194 -7.58 -8.83 -21.18
C PRO A 194 -8.78 -9.76 -21.08
N ALA A 195 -8.68 -10.93 -21.74
CA ALA A 195 -9.75 -11.94 -21.74
C ALA A 195 -9.96 -12.59 -20.37
N TYR A 196 -8.92 -12.62 -19.53
CA TYR A 196 -8.96 -13.19 -18.17
C TYR A 196 -9.46 -12.15 -17.16
N ARG A 197 -10.13 -12.64 -16.12
CA ARG A 197 -10.55 -11.81 -14.98
C ARG A 197 -9.75 -12.26 -13.76
N GLU A 198 -8.78 -11.46 -13.39
CA GLU A 198 -7.93 -11.66 -12.23
C GLU A 198 -7.75 -10.33 -11.49
N VAL A 199 -7.28 -10.39 -10.26
CA VAL A 199 -6.81 -9.20 -9.55
C VAL A 199 -5.46 -8.79 -10.14
N VAL A 200 -5.45 -7.74 -10.95
CA VAL A 200 -4.24 -7.14 -11.52
C VAL A 200 -4.00 -5.81 -10.82
N TYR A 201 -3.07 -5.81 -9.88
CA TYR A 201 -2.74 -4.60 -9.11
C TYR A 201 -2.39 -3.43 -10.04
N SER A 202 -3.14 -2.33 -9.97
CA SER A 202 -3.04 -1.22 -10.90
C SER A 202 -2.90 0.12 -10.17
N ASN A 203 -1.72 0.74 -10.31
CA ASN A 203 -1.50 2.14 -9.93
C ASN A 203 -2.28 3.07 -10.87
N LEU A 204 -2.28 2.75 -12.17
CA LEU A 204 -3.05 3.47 -13.18
C LEU A 204 -4.54 3.51 -12.82
N GLY A 205 -5.09 2.38 -12.35
CA GLY A 205 -6.48 2.32 -11.90
C GLY A 205 -6.81 3.32 -10.78
N TYR A 206 -5.90 3.49 -9.83
CA TYR A 206 -6.07 4.44 -8.73
C TYR A 206 -5.86 5.90 -9.14
N SER A 207 -4.98 6.16 -10.11
CA SER A 207 -4.85 7.49 -10.72
C SER A 207 -6.14 7.90 -11.46
N ILE A 208 -6.78 6.95 -12.14
CA ILE A 208 -8.07 7.17 -12.79
C ILE A 208 -9.19 7.36 -11.76
N LEU A 209 -9.18 6.58 -10.68
CA LEU A 209 -10.16 6.72 -9.59
C LEU A 209 -10.05 8.11 -8.93
N ASP A 210 -8.83 8.59 -8.65
CA ASP A 210 -8.56 9.95 -8.16
C ASP A 210 -9.16 11.00 -9.10
N TYR A 211 -8.89 10.87 -10.39
CA TYR A 211 -9.45 11.77 -11.41
C TYR A 211 -10.98 11.79 -11.41
N VAL A 212 -11.61 10.62 -11.35
CA VAL A 212 -13.07 10.50 -11.33
C VAL A 212 -13.65 11.11 -10.05
N ILE A 213 -13.07 10.84 -8.88
CA ILE A 213 -13.49 11.44 -7.61
C ILE A 213 -13.46 12.96 -7.74
N THR A 214 -12.34 13.51 -8.17
CA THR A 214 -12.15 14.97 -8.32
C THR A 214 -13.18 15.57 -9.28
N ARG A 215 -13.40 14.92 -10.42
CA ARG A 215 -14.33 15.39 -11.44
C ARG A 215 -15.79 15.38 -10.98
N GLN A 216 -16.19 14.35 -10.25
CA GLN A 216 -17.59 14.15 -9.85
C GLN A 216 -17.97 14.89 -8.56
N SER A 217 -17.03 15.07 -7.64
CA SER A 217 -17.29 15.73 -6.37
C SER A 217 -16.87 17.20 -6.32
N GLY A 218 -15.98 17.63 -7.21
CA GLY A 218 -15.32 18.93 -7.15
C GLY A 218 -14.19 19.02 -6.10
N GLU A 219 -13.93 17.94 -5.35
CA GLU A 219 -12.89 17.86 -4.35
C GLU A 219 -11.94 16.69 -4.64
N THR A 220 -10.65 16.87 -4.38
CA THR A 220 -9.68 15.78 -4.56
C THR A 220 -9.85 14.72 -3.45
N PRO A 221 -9.54 13.44 -3.71
CA PRO A 221 -9.57 12.42 -2.66
C PRO A 221 -8.63 12.75 -1.50
N GLN A 222 -7.54 13.50 -1.75
CA GLN A 222 -6.64 14.00 -0.71
C GLN A 222 -7.33 14.99 0.23
N THR A 223 -8.14 15.89 -0.30
CA THR A 223 -8.94 16.83 0.49
C THR A 223 -9.99 16.09 1.31
N ILE A 224 -10.72 15.17 0.67
CA ILE A 224 -11.75 14.35 1.33
C ILE A 224 -11.12 13.51 2.45
N ALA A 225 -10.02 12.82 2.17
CA ALA A 225 -9.31 12.01 3.18
C ALA A 225 -8.81 12.87 4.35
N SER A 226 -8.21 14.04 4.06
CA SER A 226 -7.71 14.96 5.10
C SER A 226 -8.82 15.41 6.03
N GLN A 227 -9.97 15.80 5.49
CA GLN A 227 -11.08 16.36 6.25
C GLN A 227 -11.98 15.30 6.92
N GLN A 228 -12.20 14.16 6.26
CA GLN A 228 -13.21 13.19 6.69
C GLN A 228 -12.62 11.90 7.27
N ILE A 229 -11.30 11.66 7.13
CA ILE A 229 -10.61 10.48 7.69
C ILE A 229 -9.49 10.92 8.64
N ILE A 230 -8.50 11.65 8.14
CA ILE A 230 -7.26 11.97 8.86
C ILE A 230 -7.56 12.87 10.09
N ALA A 231 -8.24 13.99 9.87
CA ALA A 231 -8.55 14.94 10.95
C ALA A 231 -9.48 14.36 12.01
N PRO A 232 -10.60 13.66 11.67
CA PRO A 232 -11.46 13.05 12.69
C PRO A 232 -10.80 11.96 13.51
N LEU A 233 -9.78 11.27 12.96
CA LEU A 233 -9.00 10.24 13.67
C LEU A 233 -7.81 10.83 14.46
N GLY A 234 -7.61 12.15 14.42
CA GLY A 234 -6.50 12.81 15.11
C GLY A 234 -5.11 12.44 14.59
N MET A 235 -4.99 12.07 13.31
CA MET A 235 -3.75 11.62 12.67
C MET A 235 -2.88 12.82 12.29
N THR A 236 -2.27 13.45 13.27
CA THR A 236 -1.54 14.73 13.11
C THR A 236 -0.22 14.61 12.35
N HIS A 237 0.34 13.41 12.26
CA HIS A 237 1.55 13.07 11.50
C HIS A 237 1.24 12.40 10.15
N THR A 238 0.07 12.71 9.57
CA THR A 238 -0.38 12.10 8.31
C THR A 238 -0.88 13.17 7.35
N GLY A 239 -0.40 13.12 6.11
CA GLY A 239 -0.84 14.07 5.09
C GLY A 239 -0.14 13.91 3.76
N TYR A 240 -0.57 14.71 2.80
CA TYR A 240 -0.11 14.70 1.41
C TYR A 240 0.93 15.80 1.10
N GLN A 241 1.15 16.69 2.05
CA GLN A 241 2.16 17.75 2.01
C GLN A 241 3.06 17.55 3.23
N PRO A 242 4.07 16.69 3.13
CA PRO A 242 4.87 16.31 4.31
C PRO A 242 5.62 17.48 4.94
N GLU A 243 5.93 18.53 4.17
CA GLU A 243 6.70 19.72 4.60
C GLU A 243 6.03 20.48 5.74
N ILE A 244 4.70 20.41 5.82
CA ILE A 244 3.92 21.10 6.87
C ILE A 244 3.60 20.19 8.07
N LEU A 245 3.93 18.89 7.99
CA LEU A 245 3.64 17.95 9.07
C LEU A 245 4.65 18.09 10.22
N PRO A 246 4.20 17.89 11.47
CA PRO A 246 5.10 17.82 12.61
C PRO A 246 6.22 16.80 12.38
N GLY A 247 7.46 17.14 12.71
CA GLY A 247 8.58 16.22 12.59
C GLY A 247 9.19 16.09 11.19
N TYR A 248 8.74 16.85 10.17
CA TYR A 248 9.28 16.73 8.81
C TYR A 248 10.80 16.91 8.73
N ALA A 249 11.37 17.82 9.51
CA ALA A 249 12.82 18.07 9.53
C ALA A 249 13.64 16.83 9.96
N SER A 250 13.05 15.97 10.79
CA SER A 250 13.63 14.72 11.29
C SER A 250 12.95 13.47 10.72
N ARG A 251 12.27 13.60 9.58
CA ARG A 251 11.63 12.46 8.91
C ARG A 251 12.63 11.37 8.55
N ALA A 252 12.17 10.17 8.35
CA ALA A 252 12.95 9.12 7.75
C ALA A 252 13.38 9.52 6.32
N ARG A 253 14.62 9.21 5.96
CA ARG A 253 15.15 9.33 4.60
C ARG A 253 15.10 7.99 3.92
N GLY A 254 14.67 7.95 2.67
CA GLY A 254 14.61 6.73 1.88
C GLY A 254 15.99 6.24 1.47
N HIS A 255 16.23 4.94 1.53
CA HIS A 255 17.51 4.34 1.14
C HIS A 255 17.29 3.21 0.11
N ALA A 256 18.23 3.08 -0.80
CA ALA A 256 18.27 1.98 -1.75
C ALA A 256 18.36 0.64 -1.01
N GLY A 257 17.55 -0.30 -1.44
CA GLY A 257 17.49 -1.66 -0.92
C GLY A 257 17.56 -2.67 -2.07
N ASP A 258 16.47 -3.41 -2.26
CA ASP A 258 16.32 -4.27 -3.44
C ASP A 258 16.04 -3.44 -4.71
N GLN A 259 15.60 -2.20 -4.52
CA GLN A 259 15.43 -1.18 -5.53
C GLN A 259 15.92 0.19 -5.00
N PRO A 260 16.37 1.13 -5.85
CA PRO A 260 16.62 0.98 -7.30
C PRO A 260 17.77 -0.02 -7.57
N LYS A 261 17.68 -0.76 -8.68
CA LYS A 261 18.51 -1.95 -8.91
C LYS A 261 20.01 -1.69 -8.95
N PHE A 262 20.42 -0.54 -9.48
CA PHE A 262 21.84 -0.21 -9.72
C PHE A 262 22.38 0.89 -8.78
N VAL A 263 21.59 1.32 -7.81
CA VAL A 263 22.06 2.16 -6.71
C VAL A 263 22.55 1.25 -5.58
N ARG A 264 23.66 1.64 -4.96
CA ARG A 264 24.25 0.82 -3.87
C ARG A 264 23.29 0.73 -2.70
N ARG A 265 23.06 -0.47 -2.20
CA ARG A 265 22.23 -0.70 -1.01
C ARG A 265 22.70 0.16 0.17
N GLY A 266 21.74 0.81 0.86
CA GLY A 266 22.00 1.72 1.96
C GLY A 266 22.33 3.15 1.54
N GLU A 267 22.48 3.42 0.25
CA GLU A 267 22.63 4.79 -0.25
C GLU A 267 21.30 5.52 -0.21
N GLN A 268 21.31 6.78 0.25
CA GLN A 268 20.12 7.60 0.30
C GLN A 268 19.61 7.87 -1.12
N VAL A 269 18.28 7.77 -1.32
CA VAL A 269 17.62 8.11 -2.57
C VAL A 269 16.73 9.33 -2.38
N PRO A 270 16.40 10.06 -3.46
CA PRO A 270 15.54 11.24 -3.38
C PRO A 270 14.16 10.93 -2.82
N ASP A 271 13.59 11.87 -2.05
CA ASP A 271 12.18 11.82 -1.70
C ASP A 271 11.32 11.97 -2.96
N TRP A 272 10.24 11.21 -3.04
CA TRP A 272 9.33 11.30 -4.16
C TRP A 272 8.20 12.28 -3.86
N HIS A 273 7.99 13.21 -4.78
CA HIS A 273 6.88 14.15 -4.77
C HIS A 273 5.99 13.89 -5.98
N PHE A 274 4.70 13.99 -5.80
CA PHE A 274 3.73 13.71 -6.86
C PHE A 274 2.92 14.95 -7.20
N THR A 275 2.81 15.23 -8.50
CA THR A 275 1.98 16.30 -9.04
C THR A 275 1.04 15.69 -10.09
N GLY A 276 -0.26 15.73 -9.85
CA GLY A 276 -1.29 15.29 -10.81
C GLY A 276 -1.44 13.77 -10.92
N TYR A 277 -0.51 13.08 -11.58
CA TYR A 277 -0.51 11.63 -11.71
C TYR A 277 -0.01 10.95 -10.43
N MET A 278 -0.58 9.80 -10.05
CA MET A 278 -0.18 9.00 -8.89
C MET A 278 -0.44 9.58 -7.49
N VAL A 279 -0.94 10.81 -7.38
CA VAL A 279 -1.20 11.42 -6.05
C VAL A 279 -2.11 10.50 -5.21
N GLY A 280 -3.27 10.11 -5.74
CA GLY A 280 -4.20 9.19 -5.06
C GLY A 280 -3.72 7.74 -4.95
N ALA A 281 -2.57 7.40 -5.54
CA ALA A 281 -2.04 6.05 -5.53
C ALA A 281 -0.84 5.85 -4.58
N ALA A 282 -0.05 6.92 -4.25
CA ALA A 282 1.22 6.72 -3.57
C ALA A 282 1.78 7.92 -2.78
N SER A 283 1.11 9.06 -2.67
CA SER A 283 1.70 10.30 -2.18
C SER A 283 1.62 10.54 -0.67
N LEU A 284 0.95 9.67 0.09
CA LEU A 284 0.74 9.87 1.53
C LEU A 284 2.03 9.67 2.32
N TRP A 285 2.26 10.57 3.27
CA TRP A 285 3.22 10.41 4.35
C TRP A 285 2.48 10.18 5.66
N SER A 286 3.04 9.33 6.53
CA SER A 286 2.39 9.01 7.79
C SER A 286 3.41 8.52 8.82
N SER A 287 2.94 8.36 10.07
CA SER A 287 3.67 7.74 11.17
C SER A 287 3.06 6.39 11.55
N ALA A 288 3.82 5.58 12.28
CA ALA A 288 3.35 4.29 12.74
C ALA A 288 2.20 4.42 13.75
N ASN A 289 2.23 5.44 14.61
CA ASN A 289 1.18 5.72 15.59
C ASN A 289 -0.14 6.12 14.91
N ASP A 290 -0.07 6.98 13.88
CA ASP A 290 -1.26 7.42 13.15
C ASP A 290 -1.89 6.26 12.36
N LEU A 291 -1.07 5.48 11.65
CA LEU A 291 -1.58 4.31 10.93
C LEU A 291 -2.15 3.25 11.87
N LEU A 292 -1.61 3.10 13.08
CA LEU A 292 -2.20 2.21 14.07
C LEU A 292 -3.55 2.75 14.58
N SER A 293 -3.72 4.07 14.65
CA SER A 293 -5.01 4.71 14.98
C SER A 293 -6.04 4.49 13.87
N TYR A 294 -5.61 4.60 12.62
CA TYR A 294 -6.42 4.29 11.45
C TYR A 294 -6.90 2.82 11.46
N LEU A 295 -6.01 1.84 11.69
CA LEU A 295 -6.38 0.43 11.81
C LEU A 295 -7.30 0.16 13.02
N ALA A 296 -7.05 0.81 14.15
CA ALA A 296 -7.90 0.70 15.33
C ALA A 296 -9.33 1.17 15.07
N ALA A 297 -9.49 2.25 14.29
CA ALA A 297 -10.81 2.77 13.91
C ALA A 297 -11.56 1.80 12.99
N HIS A 298 -10.87 1.08 12.09
CA HIS A 298 -11.48 0.02 11.28
C HIS A 298 -12.03 -1.14 12.12
N MET A 299 -11.35 -1.48 13.22
CA MET A 299 -11.71 -2.64 14.04
C MET A 299 -12.71 -2.32 15.15
N ASN A 300 -12.60 -1.13 15.74
CA ASN A 300 -13.31 -0.78 16.98
C ASN A 300 -14.37 0.32 16.78
N GLY A 301 -14.46 0.88 15.56
CA GLY A 301 -15.27 2.04 15.25
C GLY A 301 -14.53 3.36 15.45
N SER A 302 -15.03 4.40 14.79
CA SER A 302 -14.49 5.76 14.80
C SER A 302 -15.33 6.76 15.59
N GLY A 303 -16.54 6.35 15.99
CA GLY A 303 -17.56 7.24 16.54
C GLY A 303 -18.24 8.12 15.48
N ASN A 304 -17.95 7.93 14.20
CA ASN A 304 -18.54 8.63 13.06
C ASN A 304 -19.20 7.62 12.13
N ALA A 305 -20.53 7.61 12.10
CA ALA A 305 -21.31 6.62 11.35
C ALA A 305 -21.00 6.59 9.84
N SER A 306 -20.74 7.74 9.22
CA SER A 306 -20.40 7.81 7.80
C SER A 306 -19.03 7.16 7.53
N LEU A 307 -18.06 7.44 8.40
CA LEU A 307 -16.72 6.87 8.30
C LEU A 307 -16.72 5.36 8.56
N GLU A 308 -17.48 4.91 9.56
CA GLU A 308 -17.66 3.47 9.84
C GLU A 308 -18.30 2.73 8.68
N SER A 309 -19.30 3.35 8.02
CA SER A 309 -19.89 2.79 6.80
C SER A 309 -18.86 2.67 5.68
N ALA A 310 -18.01 3.69 5.47
CA ALA A 310 -16.96 3.67 4.47
C ALA A 310 -15.89 2.61 4.78
N PHE A 311 -15.47 2.46 6.04
CA PHE A 311 -14.51 1.44 6.47
C PHE A 311 -15.05 0.02 6.27
N LYS A 312 -16.31 -0.20 6.63
CA LYS A 312 -16.98 -1.49 6.39
C LYS A 312 -17.08 -1.80 4.90
N ASP A 313 -17.39 -0.81 4.07
CA ASP A 313 -17.42 -0.94 2.62
C ASP A 313 -16.02 -1.26 2.07
N ALA A 314 -14.98 -0.54 2.54
CA ALA A 314 -13.60 -0.72 2.11
C ALA A 314 -13.03 -2.11 2.45
N THR A 315 -13.38 -2.66 3.60
CA THR A 315 -12.86 -3.95 4.07
C THR A 315 -13.69 -5.17 3.63
N THR A 316 -14.83 -4.95 2.97
CA THR A 316 -15.65 -6.03 2.44
C THR A 316 -15.00 -6.66 1.21
N VAL A 317 -14.63 -7.94 1.30
CA VAL A 317 -14.05 -8.70 0.18
C VAL A 317 -15.07 -8.83 -0.95
N ARG A 318 -14.71 -8.38 -2.15
CA ARG A 318 -15.57 -8.32 -3.33
C ARG A 318 -15.18 -9.28 -4.42
N PHE A 319 -13.92 -9.64 -4.48
CA PHE A 319 -13.40 -10.58 -5.47
C PHE A 319 -12.54 -11.62 -4.76
N ARG A 320 -13.00 -12.88 -4.79
CA ARG A 320 -12.31 -14.00 -4.13
C ARG A 320 -11.50 -14.78 -5.14
N GLN A 321 -10.27 -15.11 -4.78
CA GLN A 321 -9.38 -15.99 -5.53
C GLN A 321 -8.90 -17.12 -4.61
N PRO A 322 -9.12 -18.41 -4.96
CA PRO A 322 -8.79 -19.53 -4.07
C PRO A 322 -7.30 -19.65 -3.74
N ASP A 323 -6.44 -19.40 -4.74
CA ASP A 323 -4.98 -19.64 -4.63
C ASP A 323 -4.17 -18.33 -4.49
N TYR A 324 -4.86 -17.19 -4.39
CA TYR A 324 -4.25 -15.86 -4.33
C TYR A 324 -4.99 -14.97 -3.36
N ASP A 325 -4.42 -13.80 -3.08
CA ASP A 325 -5.09 -12.81 -2.26
C ASP A 325 -6.42 -12.38 -2.89
N SER A 326 -7.46 -12.39 -2.09
CA SER A 326 -8.76 -11.84 -2.44
C SER A 326 -8.72 -10.32 -2.36
N SER A 327 -9.63 -9.62 -3.06
CA SER A 327 -9.64 -8.16 -3.14
C SER A 327 -10.88 -7.54 -2.52
N ALA A 328 -10.66 -6.51 -1.70
CA ALA A 328 -11.62 -5.51 -1.25
C ALA A 328 -11.27 -4.14 -1.89
N LEU A 329 -11.70 -3.01 -1.33
CA LEU A 329 -11.34 -1.69 -1.87
C LEU A 329 -9.93 -1.31 -1.37
N ALA A 330 -8.93 -1.37 -2.22
CA ALA A 330 -7.49 -1.23 -1.91
C ALA A 330 -6.92 -2.29 -0.96
N TRP A 331 -7.74 -2.92 -0.14
CA TRP A 331 -7.31 -3.96 0.78
C TRP A 331 -7.20 -5.31 0.07
N LEU A 332 -6.16 -6.04 0.39
CA LEU A 332 -6.02 -7.45 0.05
C LEU A 332 -6.42 -8.30 1.27
N SER A 333 -7.02 -9.45 1.01
CA SER A 333 -7.37 -10.42 2.06
C SER A 333 -6.63 -11.71 1.80
N ASN A 334 -5.83 -12.13 2.77
CA ASN A 334 -5.17 -13.43 2.80
C ASN A 334 -5.90 -14.33 3.78
N ASP A 335 -6.45 -15.44 3.27
CA ASP A 335 -7.16 -16.42 4.07
C ASP A 335 -6.26 -17.65 4.30
N PHE A 336 -5.80 -17.85 5.53
CA PHE A 336 -4.92 -18.94 5.90
C PHE A 336 -5.44 -19.68 7.14
N ASN A 337 -5.69 -20.98 7.02
CA ASN A 337 -6.17 -21.85 8.11
C ASN A 337 -7.39 -21.29 8.89
N GLY A 338 -8.33 -20.66 8.17
CA GLY A 338 -9.53 -20.07 8.78
C GLY A 338 -9.33 -18.69 9.42
N GLN A 339 -8.12 -18.15 9.34
CA GLN A 339 -7.79 -16.79 9.70
C GLN A 339 -7.80 -15.91 8.43
N SER A 340 -8.46 -14.75 8.50
CA SER A 340 -8.51 -13.78 7.41
C SER A 340 -7.76 -12.52 7.82
N ILE A 341 -6.68 -12.21 7.11
CA ILE A 341 -5.89 -11.00 7.32
C ILE A 341 -6.18 -10.02 6.19
N LEU A 342 -6.68 -8.84 6.55
CA LEU A 342 -6.76 -7.70 5.64
C LEU A 342 -5.47 -6.89 5.74
N TYR A 343 -4.87 -6.58 4.59
CA TYR A 343 -3.58 -5.87 4.59
C TYR A 343 -3.39 -4.99 3.36
N GLN A 344 -2.47 -4.05 3.49
CA GLN A 344 -1.90 -3.28 2.39
C GLN A 344 -0.37 -3.23 2.54
N SER A 345 0.34 -3.21 1.42
CA SER A 345 1.78 -2.99 1.36
C SER A 345 2.11 -1.81 0.47
N GLY A 346 3.08 -1.00 0.87
CA GLY A 346 3.55 0.13 0.09
C GLY A 346 5.05 0.04 -0.17
N PHE A 347 5.43 0.40 -1.40
CA PHE A 347 6.83 0.50 -1.81
C PHE A 347 7.00 1.77 -2.63
N ILE A 348 7.92 2.63 -2.22
CA ILE A 348 8.16 3.91 -2.88
C ILE A 348 9.52 4.47 -2.49
N GLY A 349 10.27 5.01 -3.44
CA GLY A 349 11.44 5.88 -3.24
C GLY A 349 12.32 5.55 -2.01
N GLY A 350 12.76 4.32 -1.84
CA GLY A 350 13.59 3.94 -0.68
C GLY A 350 12.81 3.62 0.60
N PHE A 351 11.49 3.38 0.51
CA PHE A 351 10.66 3.00 1.65
C PHE A 351 9.89 1.71 1.38
N ALA A 352 9.63 0.96 2.44
CA ALA A 352 8.67 -0.13 2.45
C ALA A 352 7.73 0.03 3.66
N SER A 353 6.43 -0.14 3.43
CA SER A 353 5.40 -0.06 4.45
C SER A 353 4.48 -1.29 4.39
N TYR A 354 3.99 -1.70 5.54
CA TYR A 354 2.96 -2.72 5.69
C TYR A 354 1.97 -2.26 6.76
N ILE A 355 0.69 -2.37 6.46
CA ILE A 355 -0.37 -2.28 7.45
C ILE A 355 -1.27 -3.50 7.32
N GLY A 356 -1.67 -4.07 8.44
CA GLY A 356 -2.54 -5.24 8.42
C GLY A 356 -3.35 -5.40 9.70
N MET A 357 -4.49 -6.09 9.57
CA MET A 357 -5.38 -6.36 10.69
C MET A 357 -6.04 -7.72 10.58
N ASP A 358 -6.19 -8.36 11.73
CA ASP A 358 -7.06 -9.48 11.98
C ASP A 358 -8.26 -8.99 12.81
N ILE A 359 -9.37 -8.77 12.15
CA ILE A 359 -10.57 -8.20 12.79
C ILE A 359 -11.12 -9.17 13.85
N ARG A 360 -11.04 -10.49 13.61
CA ARG A 360 -11.53 -11.53 14.52
C ARG A 360 -10.78 -11.51 15.85
N HIS A 361 -9.45 -11.39 15.79
CA HIS A 361 -8.59 -11.39 16.97
C HIS A 361 -8.29 -9.96 17.48
N LYS A 362 -8.94 -8.93 16.90
CA LYS A 362 -8.74 -7.51 17.26
C LYS A 362 -7.27 -7.13 17.34
N THR A 363 -6.49 -7.60 16.37
CA THR A 363 -5.06 -7.38 16.28
C THR A 363 -4.76 -6.57 15.02
N ALA A 364 -3.96 -5.53 15.16
CA ALA A 364 -3.49 -4.72 14.04
C ALA A 364 -2.01 -4.43 14.17
N ILE A 365 -1.33 -4.32 13.04
CA ILE A 365 0.10 -4.07 12.98
C ILE A 365 0.45 -3.11 11.85
N VAL A 366 1.41 -2.23 12.12
CA VAL A 366 2.05 -1.34 11.17
C VAL A 366 3.54 -1.62 11.18
N VAL A 367 4.14 -1.74 10.01
CA VAL A 367 5.60 -1.85 9.85
C VAL A 367 6.07 -0.83 8.82
N LEU A 368 6.95 0.08 9.23
CA LEU A 368 7.52 1.12 8.37
C LEU A 368 9.04 0.95 8.32
N GLN A 369 9.59 0.98 7.11
CA GLN A 369 11.03 0.85 6.85
C GLN A 369 11.49 1.97 5.93
N ASN A 370 12.65 2.55 6.21
CA ASN A 370 13.28 3.53 5.33
C ASN A 370 14.33 2.90 4.39
N SER A 371 14.03 1.71 3.91
CA SER A 371 14.72 1.03 2.82
C SER A 371 13.73 0.25 1.97
N PHE A 372 13.95 0.21 0.67
CA PHE A 372 13.10 -0.54 -0.26
C PHE A 372 13.47 -2.03 -0.20
N ASN A 373 12.82 -2.78 0.66
CA ASN A 373 12.99 -4.23 0.75
C ASN A 373 11.70 -4.95 0.33
N TRP A 374 11.82 -5.87 -0.65
CA TRP A 374 10.69 -6.71 -1.08
C TRP A 374 10.20 -7.62 0.05
N ASP A 375 11.10 -8.10 0.90
CA ASP A 375 10.78 -8.85 2.10
C ASP A 375 10.21 -7.91 3.17
N ASN A 376 8.91 -7.66 3.11
CA ASN A 376 8.16 -6.77 4.02
C ASN A 376 7.07 -7.56 4.75
N ASN A 377 7.40 -8.78 5.20
CA ASN A 377 6.42 -9.72 5.75
C ASN A 377 6.37 -9.78 7.29
N ILE A 378 7.14 -8.93 7.99
CA ILE A 378 7.16 -8.88 9.47
C ILE A 378 5.74 -8.77 10.03
N GLY A 379 4.95 -7.82 9.51
CA GLY A 379 3.58 -7.59 9.96
C GLY A 379 2.69 -8.81 9.76
N HIS A 380 2.73 -9.40 8.59
CA HIS A 380 1.90 -10.57 8.24
C HIS A 380 2.24 -11.79 9.11
N ARG A 381 3.53 -12.09 9.26
CA ARG A 381 4.01 -13.16 10.14
C ARG A 381 3.60 -12.96 11.60
N MET A 382 3.64 -11.71 12.09
CA MET A 382 3.22 -11.42 13.45
C MET A 382 1.72 -11.62 13.65
N LEU A 383 0.87 -11.20 12.71
CA LEU A 383 -0.58 -11.41 12.77
C LEU A 383 -0.91 -12.92 12.84
N LEU A 384 -0.28 -13.73 11.98
CA LEU A 384 -0.46 -15.19 11.99
C LEU A 384 -0.03 -15.83 13.33
N ARG A 385 1.10 -15.40 13.88
CA ARG A 385 1.63 -15.94 15.15
C ARG A 385 0.74 -15.59 16.35
N LEU A 386 0.28 -14.34 16.40
CA LEU A 386 -0.55 -13.86 17.52
C LEU A 386 -1.91 -14.57 17.52
N ALA A 387 -2.58 -14.68 16.37
CA ALA A 387 -3.83 -15.42 16.26
C ALA A 387 -3.69 -16.90 16.69
N SER A 388 -2.62 -17.57 16.23
CA SER A 388 -2.35 -18.97 16.64
C SER A 388 -2.10 -19.10 18.15
N SER A 389 -1.58 -18.08 18.83
CA SER A 389 -1.40 -18.09 20.28
C SER A 389 -2.72 -17.88 21.01
N ASP A 390 -3.57 -16.98 20.52
CA ASP A 390 -4.88 -16.70 21.12
C ASP A 390 -5.83 -17.88 21.00
N ASP A 391 -5.89 -18.53 19.85
CA ASP A 391 -6.71 -19.75 19.65
C ASP A 391 -6.29 -20.88 20.59
N ARG A 392 -4.97 -21.06 20.84
CA ARG A 392 -4.48 -22.04 21.81
C ARG A 392 -4.85 -21.67 23.24
N GLN A 393 -4.75 -20.41 23.63
CA GLN A 393 -5.14 -19.95 24.96
C GLN A 393 -6.64 -20.13 25.22
N GLN A 394 -7.48 -19.94 24.19
CA GLN A 394 -8.92 -20.19 24.28
C GLN A 394 -9.24 -21.69 24.41
N ALA A 395 -8.51 -22.55 23.69
CA ALA A 395 -8.68 -24.02 23.77
C ALA A 395 -8.23 -24.60 25.10
N CYS A 396 -7.35 -23.91 25.85
CA CYS A 396 -6.85 -24.33 27.17
C CYS A 396 -7.62 -23.72 28.34
N LYS A 397 -8.69 -22.95 28.10
CA LYS A 397 -9.59 -22.49 29.17
C LYS A 397 -10.52 -23.64 29.56
N PRO A 398 -10.61 -24.00 30.88
CA PRO A 398 -11.46 -25.09 31.37
C PRO A 398 -12.95 -24.81 31.14
#